data_31d790cbcf146c96df05141aff125cfb
#
_entry.id   31d790cbcf146c96df05141aff125cfb
#
_cell.length_a   1.000
_cell.length_b   1.000
_cell.length_c   1.000
_cell.angle_alpha   90.00
_cell.angle_beta   90.00
_cell.angle_gamma   90.00
#
_symmetry.space_group_name_H-M   'P 1'
#
loop_
_entity.id
_entity.type
_entity.pdbx_description
1 polymer ?
#
loop_
_entity_poly.entity_id
_entity_poly.type
_entity_poly.pdbx_seq_one_letter_code
_entity_poly.pdbx_strand_id
1 'polypeptide(L)'
;GHHRRQRQMCIRDRIRGMLEDRPDWCISRQRNWGVPITLLIHKKTGDLHPRQNILFNEFADLIEKDGIGAWEKIDISNFIDDAEDYVKVDDTLDVWFDSGSTHFCVLDKLYGKDLIADLYLEGSDQHRGWFQSSLLTGIAINGKAPYKSVLTHGFVVDENGRKQSKSLGNVVSPQKVCNVLGADILRLWVASTDFRSEMVATDEILKQVSDQYRRIR
;
A
#
# COMPACT_ATOMS: atom_id res chain seq x y z
N GLY A 1 -5.46 -30.38 7.43
CA GLY A 1 -4.12 -29.83 7.72
C GLY A 1 -3.21 -29.71 6.49
N HIS A 2 -3.30 -30.64 5.52
CA HIS A 2 -2.41 -30.66 4.34
C HIS A 2 -2.65 -29.48 3.38
N HIS A 3 -3.90 -29.13 3.10
CA HIS A 3 -4.23 -28.01 2.20
C HIS A 3 -3.84 -26.64 2.77
N ARG A 4 -3.81 -26.44 4.09
CA ARG A 4 -3.33 -25.18 4.70
C ARG A 4 -1.82 -25.02 4.52
N ARG A 5 -1.03 -26.08 4.69
CA ARG A 5 0.44 -26.02 4.49
C ARG A 5 0.82 -25.81 3.04
N GLN A 6 0.13 -26.44 2.08
CA GLN A 6 0.37 -26.22 0.66
C GLN A 6 0.09 -24.77 0.21
N ARG A 7 -1.01 -24.15 0.66
CA ARG A 7 -1.31 -22.75 0.33
C ARG A 7 -0.30 -21.77 0.94
N GLN A 8 0.14 -22.01 2.15
CA GLN A 8 1.17 -21.18 2.79
C GLN A 8 2.52 -21.29 2.08
N MET A 9 2.89 -22.47 1.63
CA MET A 9 4.05 -22.66 0.76
C MET A 9 3.89 -21.94 -0.59
N CYS A 10 2.74 -22.03 -1.25
CA CYS A 10 2.49 -21.35 -2.53
C CYS A 10 2.60 -19.83 -2.44
N ILE A 11 2.12 -19.19 -1.36
CA ILE A 11 2.24 -17.74 -1.16
C ILE A 11 3.71 -17.35 -0.96
N ARG A 12 4.43 -18.07 -0.12
CA ARG A 12 5.86 -17.85 0.11
C ARG A 12 6.67 -17.99 -1.17
N ASP A 13 6.47 -19.09 -1.90
CA ASP A 13 7.19 -19.36 -3.16
C ASP A 13 6.84 -18.34 -4.23
N ARG A 14 5.59 -17.88 -4.27
CA ARG A 14 5.14 -16.84 -5.19
C ARG A 14 5.80 -15.50 -4.89
N ILE A 15 5.82 -15.07 -3.62
CA ILE A 15 6.50 -13.82 -3.22
C ILE A 15 8.00 -13.94 -3.49
N ARG A 16 8.61 -15.09 -3.19
CA ARG A 16 10.02 -15.34 -3.44
C ARG A 16 10.35 -15.21 -4.93
N GLY A 17 9.62 -15.89 -5.81
CA GLY A 17 9.83 -15.80 -7.26
C GLY A 17 9.62 -14.39 -7.82
N MET A 18 8.72 -13.60 -7.21
CA MET A 18 8.52 -12.20 -7.58
C MET A 18 9.65 -11.27 -7.15
N LEU A 19 10.45 -11.68 -6.15
CA LEU A 19 11.59 -10.90 -5.65
C LEU A 19 12.89 -11.31 -6.33
N GLU A 20 13.11 -12.60 -6.61
CA GLU A 20 14.34 -13.12 -7.22
C GLU A 20 14.61 -12.52 -8.60
N ASP A 21 13.57 -12.33 -9.41
CA ASP A 21 13.67 -11.79 -10.77
C ASP A 21 13.22 -10.31 -10.83
N ARG A 22 13.19 -9.62 -9.71
CA ARG A 22 12.70 -8.24 -9.69
C ARG A 22 13.75 -7.28 -10.24
N PRO A 23 13.39 -6.43 -11.24
CA PRO A 23 14.25 -5.32 -11.65
C PRO A 23 14.35 -4.28 -10.53
N ASP A 24 15.31 -3.38 -10.64
CA ASP A 24 15.47 -2.24 -9.75
C ASP A 24 14.16 -1.45 -9.61
N TRP A 25 13.89 -0.98 -8.41
CA TRP A 25 12.73 -0.16 -8.15
C TRP A 25 13.09 1.32 -8.26
N CYS A 26 12.77 1.94 -9.38
CA CYS A 26 12.83 3.38 -9.49
C CYS A 26 11.73 4.00 -8.62
N ILE A 27 12.13 4.66 -7.53
CA ILE A 27 11.20 5.24 -6.56
C ILE A 27 10.84 6.70 -6.87
N SER A 28 11.50 7.34 -7.82
CA SER A 28 11.20 8.72 -8.22
C SER A 28 10.04 8.79 -9.21
N ARG A 29 9.19 9.81 -9.04
CA ARG A 29 8.05 10.11 -9.92
C ARG A 29 8.00 11.60 -10.23
N GLN A 30 7.75 11.93 -11.48
CA GLN A 30 7.52 13.29 -11.96
C GLN A 30 6.04 13.64 -11.76
N ARG A 31 5.68 14.00 -10.54
CA ARG A 31 4.31 14.35 -10.13
C ARG A 31 4.27 15.68 -9.39
N ASN A 32 3.20 16.43 -9.59
CA ASN A 32 2.99 17.70 -8.90
C ASN A 32 2.53 17.51 -7.43
N TRP A 33 2.15 16.29 -7.05
CA TRP A 33 1.72 15.95 -5.72
C TRP A 33 2.35 14.63 -5.25
N GLY A 34 2.89 14.63 -4.05
CA GLY A 34 3.51 13.49 -3.40
C GLY A 34 4.53 13.92 -2.36
N VAL A 35 5.10 12.95 -1.66
CA VAL A 35 6.22 13.19 -0.73
C VAL A 35 7.46 13.55 -1.56
N PRO A 36 8.08 14.72 -1.34
CA PRO A 36 9.24 15.14 -2.13
C PRO A 36 10.47 14.30 -1.82
N ILE A 37 11.31 14.11 -2.83
CA ILE A 37 12.65 13.53 -2.67
C ILE A 37 13.61 14.66 -2.36
N THR A 38 13.94 14.84 -1.08
CA THR A 38 14.71 15.98 -0.57
C THR A 38 16.22 15.81 -0.79
N LEU A 39 16.63 15.67 -2.03
CA LEU A 39 18.04 15.51 -2.43
C LEU A 39 18.57 16.78 -3.10
N LEU A 40 19.85 17.05 -2.83
CA LEU A 40 20.64 18.03 -3.55
C LEU A 40 21.66 17.33 -4.44
N ILE A 41 21.61 17.61 -5.74
CA ILE A 41 22.46 16.97 -6.76
C ILE A 41 23.40 18.02 -7.36
N HIS A 42 24.68 17.71 -7.42
CA HIS A 42 25.68 18.55 -8.04
C HIS A 42 25.47 18.64 -9.56
N LYS A 43 25.32 19.86 -10.08
CA LYS A 43 24.93 20.13 -11.47
C LYS A 43 25.84 19.53 -12.55
N LYS A 44 27.15 19.36 -12.26
CA LYS A 44 28.13 18.86 -13.24
C LYS A 44 28.37 17.34 -13.10
N THR A 45 28.41 16.82 -11.88
CA THR A 45 28.79 15.41 -11.64
C THR A 45 27.60 14.49 -11.42
N GLY A 46 26.44 15.02 -11.01
CA GLY A 46 25.28 14.23 -10.64
C GLY A 46 25.38 13.59 -9.24
N ASP A 47 26.45 13.89 -8.49
CA ASP A 47 26.66 13.35 -7.15
C ASP A 47 25.75 14.05 -6.13
N LEU A 48 25.45 13.34 -5.04
CA LEU A 48 24.76 13.89 -3.89
C LEU A 48 25.68 14.87 -3.14
N HIS A 49 25.07 15.86 -2.50
CA HIS A 49 25.82 16.78 -1.62
C HIS A 49 26.50 16.02 -0.49
N PRO A 50 27.78 16.29 -0.16
CA PRO A 50 28.53 15.54 0.86
C PRO A 50 27.87 15.53 2.24
N ARG A 51 27.13 16.58 2.59
CA ARG A 51 26.35 16.67 3.84
C ARG A 51 24.90 16.15 3.71
N GLN A 52 24.54 15.42 2.65
CA GLN A 52 23.14 15.02 2.40
C GLN A 52 22.51 14.31 3.60
N ASN A 53 23.24 13.50 4.34
CA ASN A 53 22.71 12.80 5.53
C ASN A 53 22.30 13.77 6.66
N ILE A 54 22.98 14.91 6.80
CA ILE A 54 22.63 15.95 7.77
C ILE A 54 21.42 16.74 7.24
N LEU A 55 21.50 17.13 5.96
CA LEU A 55 20.44 17.89 5.29
C LEU A 55 19.09 17.18 5.30
N PHE A 56 19.06 15.85 5.26
CA PHE A 56 17.81 15.09 5.39
C PHE A 56 17.06 15.41 6.68
N ASN A 57 17.75 15.50 7.80
CA ASN A 57 17.12 15.85 9.08
C ASN A 57 16.65 17.30 9.09
N GLU A 58 17.47 18.22 8.59
CA GLU A 58 17.11 19.65 8.51
C GLU A 58 15.89 19.88 7.62
N PHE A 59 15.80 19.18 6.48
CA PHE A 59 14.65 19.24 5.59
C PHE A 59 13.42 18.53 6.16
N ALA A 60 13.61 17.42 6.87
CA ALA A 60 12.53 16.72 7.55
C ALA A 60 11.88 17.60 8.64
N ASP A 61 12.69 18.26 9.46
CA ASP A 61 12.22 19.20 10.50
C ASP A 61 11.41 20.38 9.89
N LEU A 62 11.90 20.89 8.75
CA LEU A 62 11.19 21.95 8.04
C LEU A 62 9.85 21.46 7.50
N ILE A 63 9.82 20.28 6.87
CA ILE A 63 8.60 19.69 6.32
C ILE A 63 7.62 19.30 7.43
N GLU A 64 8.10 18.84 8.58
CA GLU A 64 7.24 18.54 9.74
C GLU A 64 6.56 19.81 10.25
N LYS A 65 7.25 20.94 10.25
CA LYS A 65 6.73 22.22 10.71
C LYS A 65 5.79 22.88 9.70
N ASP A 66 6.18 22.95 8.44
CA ASP A 66 5.53 23.81 7.42
C ASP A 66 4.78 23.00 6.35
N GLY A 67 4.78 21.66 6.44
CA GLY A 67 4.15 20.74 5.50
C GLY A 67 5.03 20.46 4.28
N ILE A 68 4.61 19.48 3.46
CA ILE A 68 5.37 19.00 2.28
C ILE A 68 5.62 20.10 1.24
N GLY A 69 4.77 21.11 1.14
CA GLY A 69 4.96 22.27 0.27
C GLY A 69 6.13 23.17 0.66
N ALA A 70 6.74 22.96 1.81
CA ALA A 70 7.94 23.68 2.23
C ALA A 70 9.13 23.39 1.29
N TRP A 71 9.25 22.15 0.80
CA TRP A 71 10.31 21.76 -0.12
C TRP A 71 10.34 22.60 -1.42
N GLU A 72 9.18 22.93 -1.97
CA GLU A 72 9.10 23.77 -3.18
C GLU A 72 9.68 25.18 -2.92
N LYS A 73 9.44 25.71 -1.73
CA LYS A 73 9.76 27.10 -1.37
C LYS A 73 11.15 27.29 -0.79
N ILE A 74 11.84 26.19 -0.46
CA ILE A 74 13.12 26.25 0.21
C ILE A 74 14.18 26.90 -0.67
N ASP A 75 14.92 27.84 -0.10
CA ASP A 75 16.14 28.36 -0.68
C ASP A 75 17.33 27.60 -0.05
N ILE A 76 18.00 26.78 -0.88
CA ILE A 76 19.10 25.92 -0.45
C ILE A 76 20.32 26.70 0.01
N SER A 77 20.46 27.98 -0.35
CA SER A 77 21.54 28.83 0.12
C SER A 77 21.51 29.08 1.64
N ASN A 78 20.38 28.84 2.29
CA ASN A 78 20.27 28.90 3.74
C ASN A 78 20.83 27.66 4.45
N PHE A 79 21.19 26.60 3.71
CA PHE A 79 21.61 25.30 4.24
C PHE A 79 23.00 24.88 3.81
N ILE A 80 23.46 25.39 2.65
CA ILE A 80 24.79 25.09 2.07
C ILE A 80 25.43 26.34 1.50
N ASP A 81 26.74 26.44 1.64
CA ASP A 81 27.52 27.61 1.17
C ASP A 81 27.75 27.58 -0.36
N ASP A 82 27.76 26.41 -0.96
CA ASP A 82 28.02 26.12 -2.37
C ASP A 82 26.75 25.88 -3.20
N ALA A 83 25.65 26.54 -2.82
CA ALA A 83 24.32 26.36 -3.42
C ALA A 83 24.29 26.57 -4.94
N GLU A 84 25.21 27.38 -5.48
CA GLU A 84 25.34 27.63 -6.92
C GLU A 84 25.68 26.35 -7.71
N ASP A 85 26.38 25.40 -7.09
CA ASP A 85 26.81 24.16 -7.74
C ASP A 85 25.76 23.03 -7.64
N TYR A 86 24.70 23.22 -6.86
CA TYR A 86 23.68 22.20 -6.61
C TYR A 86 22.30 22.57 -7.13
N VAL A 87 21.48 21.55 -7.33
CA VAL A 87 20.06 21.67 -7.70
C VAL A 87 19.22 20.76 -6.81
N LYS A 88 18.04 21.25 -6.42
CA LYS A 88 17.03 20.43 -5.74
C LYS A 88 16.44 19.40 -6.71
N VAL A 89 16.16 18.21 -6.20
CA VAL A 89 15.34 17.23 -6.91
C VAL A 89 13.88 17.64 -6.77
N ASP A 90 13.18 17.78 -7.92
CA ASP A 90 11.76 18.14 -7.97
C ASP A 90 10.83 16.90 -8.01
N ASP A 91 11.40 15.70 -8.05
CA ASP A 91 10.65 14.45 -8.09
C ASP A 91 9.99 14.15 -6.73
N THR A 92 8.90 13.39 -6.81
CA THR A 92 8.22 12.84 -5.63
C THR A 92 8.48 11.34 -5.49
N LEU A 93 8.27 10.80 -4.29
CA LEU A 93 8.34 9.37 -4.05
C LEU A 93 7.19 8.62 -4.75
N ASP A 94 7.46 7.40 -5.17
CA ASP A 94 6.43 6.46 -5.60
C ASP A 94 5.45 6.20 -4.45
N VAL A 95 4.16 6.30 -4.73
CA VAL A 95 3.09 6.03 -3.75
C VAL A 95 3.19 4.65 -3.10
N TRP A 96 3.80 3.67 -3.77
CA TRP A 96 4.07 2.36 -3.20
C TRP A 96 5.20 2.37 -2.17
N PHE A 97 6.11 3.34 -2.26
CA PHE A 97 7.09 3.59 -1.22
C PHE A 97 6.43 4.19 0.03
N ASP A 98 5.55 5.18 -0.17
CA ASP A 98 4.81 5.81 0.93
C ASP A 98 3.96 4.76 1.67
N SER A 99 3.15 4.00 0.93
CA SER A 99 2.32 2.94 1.51
C SER A 99 3.15 1.80 2.11
N GLY A 100 4.26 1.46 1.47
CA GLY A 100 5.18 0.43 1.94
C GLY A 100 5.82 0.76 3.28
N SER A 101 6.09 2.05 3.55
CA SER A 101 6.71 2.51 4.80
C SER A 101 5.72 2.72 5.97
N THR A 102 4.45 2.35 5.82
CA THR A 102 3.40 2.51 6.85
C THR A 102 3.79 1.87 8.19
N HIS A 103 4.48 0.75 8.17
CA HIS A 103 4.99 0.10 9.38
C HIS A 103 5.93 1.00 10.18
N PHE A 104 6.74 1.81 9.52
CA PHE A 104 7.67 2.76 10.14
C PHE A 104 6.95 4.08 10.51
N CYS A 105 6.24 4.68 9.54
CA CYS A 105 5.64 6.01 9.72
C CYS A 105 4.44 6.00 10.67
N VAL A 106 3.72 4.89 10.77
CA VAL A 106 2.47 4.79 11.55
C VAL A 106 2.61 3.85 12.73
N LEU A 107 2.98 2.58 12.50
CA LEU A 107 2.99 1.59 13.60
C LEU A 107 4.05 1.92 14.63
N ASP A 108 5.28 2.19 14.23
CA ASP A 108 6.37 2.53 15.16
C ASP A 108 6.06 3.84 15.92
N LYS A 109 5.40 4.80 15.27
CA LYS A 109 5.04 6.09 15.87
C LYS A 109 3.90 5.96 16.88
N LEU A 110 2.89 5.13 16.61
CA LEU A 110 1.71 4.97 17.46
C LEU A 110 1.91 3.96 18.60
N TYR A 111 2.69 2.91 18.37
CA TYR A 111 2.79 1.75 19.26
C TYR A 111 4.21 1.48 19.75
N GLY A 112 5.19 2.25 19.31
CA GLY A 112 6.60 2.11 19.65
C GLY A 112 7.36 1.24 18.66
N LYS A 113 8.70 1.44 18.66
CA LYS A 113 9.61 0.67 17.80
C LYS A 113 9.53 -0.82 18.17
N ASP A 114 9.68 -1.68 17.18
CA ASP A 114 9.64 -3.14 17.27
C ASP A 114 8.25 -3.77 17.14
N LEU A 115 7.18 -3.02 17.02
CA LEU A 115 5.88 -3.61 16.71
C LEU A 115 5.92 -4.21 15.29
N ILE A 116 5.61 -5.50 15.20
CA ILE A 116 5.39 -6.20 13.94
C ILE A 116 3.90 -6.47 13.83
N ALA A 117 3.28 -6.08 12.71
CA ALA A 117 1.87 -6.36 12.48
C ALA A 117 1.59 -7.88 12.55
N ASP A 118 0.55 -8.29 13.26
CA ASP A 118 0.20 -9.70 13.37
C ASP A 118 -0.30 -10.25 12.04
N LEU A 119 -1.03 -9.45 11.27
CA LEU A 119 -1.65 -9.86 10.03
C LEU A 119 -1.71 -8.71 9.02
N TYR A 120 -1.21 -8.95 7.79
CA TYR A 120 -1.54 -8.18 6.62
C TYR A 120 -2.63 -8.91 5.83
N LEU A 121 -3.76 -8.22 5.60
CA LEU A 121 -4.95 -8.77 4.97
C LEU A 121 -5.39 -7.93 3.79
N GLU A 122 -5.29 -8.47 2.56
CA GLU A 122 -5.66 -7.79 1.32
C GLU A 122 -6.01 -8.82 0.22
N GLY A 123 -6.38 -8.31 -0.95
CA GLY A 123 -6.56 -9.14 -2.14
C GLY A 123 -5.25 -9.73 -2.67
N SER A 124 -5.36 -10.76 -3.48
CA SER A 124 -4.21 -11.49 -4.04
C SER A 124 -3.35 -10.65 -5.01
N ASP A 125 -3.86 -9.53 -5.53
CA ASP A 125 -3.11 -8.57 -6.33
C ASP A 125 -2.03 -7.85 -5.51
N GLN A 126 -2.19 -7.74 -4.20
CA GLN A 126 -1.23 -7.09 -3.31
C GLN A 126 0.06 -7.89 -3.09
N HIS A 127 0.17 -9.11 -3.61
CA HIS A 127 1.45 -9.81 -3.68
C HIS A 127 2.50 -9.04 -4.50
N ARG A 128 2.09 -8.30 -5.52
CA ARG A 128 2.93 -7.37 -6.31
C ARG A 128 2.74 -5.90 -5.96
N GLY A 129 1.95 -5.60 -4.94
CA GLY A 129 1.67 -4.26 -4.47
C GLY A 129 2.19 -4.05 -3.05
N TRP A 130 1.27 -3.75 -2.14
CA TRP A 130 1.58 -3.34 -0.78
C TRP A 130 2.36 -4.39 0.03
N PHE A 131 2.06 -5.69 -0.10
CA PHE A 131 2.83 -6.71 0.61
C PHE A 131 4.30 -6.71 0.22
N GLN A 132 4.59 -6.51 -1.07
CA GLN A 132 5.95 -6.49 -1.58
C GLN A 132 6.67 -5.19 -1.20
N SER A 133 6.03 -4.03 -1.38
CA SER A 133 6.64 -2.74 -1.03
C SER A 133 6.91 -2.65 0.47
N SER A 134 5.97 -3.09 1.33
CA SER A 134 6.17 -3.17 2.77
C SER A 134 7.29 -4.13 3.18
N LEU A 135 7.41 -5.26 2.51
CA LEU A 135 8.50 -6.21 2.79
C LEU A 135 9.87 -5.59 2.47
N LEU A 136 9.99 -4.95 1.30
CA LEU A 136 11.24 -4.31 0.87
C LEU A 136 11.66 -3.18 1.81
N THR A 137 10.74 -2.28 2.13
CA THR A 137 11.02 -1.16 3.05
C THR A 137 11.26 -1.66 4.48
N GLY A 138 10.54 -2.67 4.95
CA GLY A 138 10.75 -3.28 6.26
C GLY A 138 12.12 -3.93 6.41
N ILE A 139 12.58 -4.66 5.39
CA ILE A 139 13.93 -5.24 5.38
C ILE A 139 14.99 -4.15 5.30
N ALA A 140 14.79 -3.12 4.47
CA ALA A 140 15.74 -2.02 4.31
C ALA A 140 15.89 -1.20 5.60
N ILE A 141 14.80 -0.92 6.32
CA ILE A 141 14.80 -0.07 7.52
C ILE A 141 15.16 -0.88 8.78
N ASN A 142 14.52 -2.06 8.95
CA ASN A 142 14.54 -2.81 10.22
C ASN A 142 15.23 -4.18 10.12
N GLY A 143 15.70 -4.60 8.95
CA GLY A 143 16.30 -5.92 8.72
C GLY A 143 15.31 -7.10 8.85
N LYS A 144 14.01 -6.85 8.99
CA LYS A 144 12.97 -7.86 9.22
C LYS A 144 11.68 -7.53 8.49
N ALA A 145 10.87 -8.55 8.22
CA ALA A 145 9.53 -8.35 7.65
C ALA A 145 8.64 -7.57 8.63
N PRO A 146 7.81 -6.63 8.15
CA PRO A 146 6.96 -5.80 9.00
C PRO A 146 5.67 -6.51 9.44
N TYR A 147 5.47 -7.76 9.08
CA TYR A 147 4.30 -8.57 9.39
C TYR A 147 4.68 -10.01 9.75
N LYS A 148 3.89 -10.64 10.64
CA LYS A 148 4.04 -12.05 11.03
C LYS A 148 3.32 -12.98 10.06
N SER A 149 2.18 -12.53 9.53
CA SER A 149 1.30 -13.34 8.67
C SER A 149 0.72 -12.50 7.54
N VAL A 150 0.46 -13.16 6.42
CA VAL A 150 -0.26 -12.60 5.27
C VAL A 150 -1.48 -13.46 5.00
N LEU A 151 -2.64 -12.84 4.87
CA LEU A 151 -3.85 -13.46 4.42
C LEU A 151 -4.36 -12.77 3.17
N THR A 152 -4.65 -13.53 2.14
CA THR A 152 -5.22 -13.00 0.90
C THR A 152 -6.61 -13.53 0.66
N HIS A 153 -7.50 -12.65 0.24
CA HIS A 153 -8.86 -13.00 -0.17
C HIS A 153 -9.00 -12.96 -1.70
N GLY A 154 -10.04 -13.61 -2.21
CA GLY A 154 -10.43 -13.55 -3.61
C GLY A 154 -11.08 -12.21 -3.97
N PHE A 155 -11.36 -12.04 -5.26
CA PHE A 155 -12.07 -10.86 -5.75
C PHE A 155 -13.58 -11.05 -5.67
N VAL A 156 -14.31 -9.94 -5.63
CA VAL A 156 -15.73 -9.93 -5.90
C VAL A 156 -15.90 -9.94 -7.42
N VAL A 157 -16.65 -10.91 -7.91
CA VAL A 157 -16.87 -11.16 -9.33
C VAL A 157 -18.36 -11.08 -9.70
N ASP A 158 -18.63 -10.89 -10.98
CA ASP A 158 -19.97 -10.98 -11.54
C ASP A 158 -20.39 -12.46 -11.77
N GLU A 159 -21.59 -12.67 -12.31
CA GLU A 159 -22.12 -13.99 -12.64
C GLU A 159 -21.28 -14.80 -13.63
N ASN A 160 -20.46 -14.11 -14.43
CA ASN A 160 -19.57 -14.72 -15.42
C ASN A 160 -18.15 -14.95 -14.87
N GLY A 161 -17.93 -14.74 -13.58
CA GLY A 161 -16.62 -14.88 -12.94
C GLY A 161 -15.64 -13.73 -13.27
N ARG A 162 -16.12 -12.61 -13.83
CA ARG A 162 -15.26 -11.47 -14.16
C ARG A 162 -15.16 -10.55 -12.95
N LYS A 163 -13.93 -10.14 -12.60
CA LYS A 163 -13.69 -9.17 -11.53
C LYS A 163 -14.54 -7.92 -11.73
N GLN A 164 -15.23 -7.51 -10.67
CA GLN A 164 -16.00 -6.26 -10.70
C GLN A 164 -15.07 -5.06 -10.85
N SER A 165 -15.37 -4.20 -11.80
CA SER A 165 -14.63 -2.96 -12.04
C SER A 165 -15.54 -1.86 -12.60
N LYS A 166 -15.18 -0.60 -12.30
CA LYS A 166 -15.91 0.55 -12.81
C LYS A 166 -15.89 0.62 -14.34
N SER A 167 -14.78 0.22 -14.96
CA SER A 167 -14.60 0.22 -16.41
C SER A 167 -15.51 -0.79 -17.14
N LEU A 168 -15.85 -1.91 -16.49
CA LEU A 168 -16.77 -2.91 -17.02
C LEU A 168 -18.25 -2.61 -16.68
N GLY A 169 -18.52 -1.68 -15.78
CA GLY A 169 -19.85 -1.33 -15.35
C GLY A 169 -20.60 -2.44 -14.57
N ASN A 170 -19.88 -3.49 -14.14
CA ASN A 170 -20.45 -4.66 -13.45
C ASN A 170 -20.34 -4.57 -11.92
N VAL A 171 -20.13 -3.37 -11.37
CA VAL A 171 -19.96 -3.18 -9.93
C VAL A 171 -21.30 -3.17 -9.22
N VAL A 172 -21.47 -4.06 -8.25
CA VAL A 172 -22.54 -3.99 -7.26
C VAL A 172 -22.14 -3.00 -6.18
N SER A 173 -22.75 -1.82 -6.16
CA SER A 173 -22.45 -0.79 -5.18
C SER A 173 -22.97 -1.21 -3.79
N PRO A 174 -22.12 -1.30 -2.75
CA PRO A 174 -22.55 -1.59 -1.39
C PRO A 174 -23.61 -0.61 -0.88
N GLN A 175 -23.50 0.66 -1.23
CA GLN A 175 -24.46 1.69 -0.84
C GLN A 175 -25.84 1.42 -1.42
N LYS A 176 -25.91 1.00 -2.70
CA LYS A 176 -27.18 0.63 -3.35
C LYS A 176 -27.82 -0.56 -2.65
N VAL A 177 -27.03 -1.59 -2.32
CA VAL A 177 -27.51 -2.77 -1.58
C VAL A 177 -28.02 -2.37 -0.20
N CYS A 178 -27.28 -1.56 0.54
CA CYS A 178 -27.72 -1.09 1.86
C CYS A 178 -29.02 -0.30 1.81
N ASN A 179 -29.20 0.55 0.81
CA ASN A 179 -30.41 1.36 0.66
C ASN A 179 -31.65 0.53 0.29
N VAL A 180 -31.48 -0.57 -0.43
CA VAL A 180 -32.60 -1.41 -0.92
C VAL A 180 -32.89 -2.58 0.01
N LEU A 181 -31.87 -3.30 0.45
CA LEU A 181 -32.00 -4.55 1.20
C LEU A 181 -31.60 -4.40 2.69
N GLY A 182 -30.88 -3.35 3.03
CA GLY A 182 -30.32 -3.14 4.35
C GLY A 182 -28.88 -3.65 4.50
N ALA A 183 -28.13 -3.05 5.43
CA ALA A 183 -26.73 -3.38 5.69
C ALA A 183 -26.55 -4.81 6.22
N ASP A 184 -27.53 -5.35 6.93
CA ASP A 184 -27.45 -6.70 7.50
C ASP A 184 -27.41 -7.78 6.41
N ILE A 185 -28.08 -7.56 5.29
CA ILE A 185 -28.02 -8.50 4.17
C ILE A 185 -26.62 -8.54 3.55
N LEU A 186 -25.98 -7.39 3.39
CA LEU A 186 -24.63 -7.31 2.90
C LEU A 186 -23.63 -8.00 3.86
N ARG A 187 -23.78 -7.75 5.17
CA ARG A 187 -22.97 -8.39 6.21
C ARG A 187 -23.15 -9.90 6.24
N LEU A 188 -24.38 -10.36 6.14
CA LEU A 188 -24.70 -11.80 6.13
C LEU A 188 -24.12 -12.49 4.89
N TRP A 189 -24.23 -11.85 3.72
CA TRP A 189 -23.60 -12.36 2.50
C TRP A 189 -22.08 -12.52 2.67
N VAL A 190 -21.38 -11.48 3.15
CA VAL A 190 -19.93 -11.54 3.40
C VAL A 190 -19.58 -12.65 4.41
N ALA A 191 -20.33 -12.74 5.52
CA ALA A 191 -20.06 -13.72 6.57
C ALA A 191 -20.33 -15.16 6.14
N SER A 192 -21.24 -15.38 5.18
CA SER A 192 -21.59 -16.70 4.66
C SER A 192 -20.71 -17.19 3.50
N THR A 193 -19.86 -16.32 2.96
CA THR A 193 -19.05 -16.61 1.76
C THR A 193 -17.64 -17.04 2.15
N ASP A 194 -17.07 -18.01 1.43
CA ASP A 194 -15.65 -18.37 1.60
C ASP A 194 -14.76 -17.37 0.89
N PHE A 195 -14.19 -16.44 1.66
CA PHE A 195 -13.31 -15.38 1.17
C PHE A 195 -12.01 -15.89 0.52
N ARG A 196 -11.66 -17.17 0.70
CA ARG A 196 -10.42 -17.77 0.13
C ARG A 196 -10.51 -17.99 -1.38
N SER A 197 -11.69 -17.89 -1.94
CA SER A 197 -12.00 -17.96 -3.36
C SER A 197 -12.68 -16.67 -3.83
N GLU A 198 -12.95 -16.58 -5.13
CA GLU A 198 -13.74 -15.49 -5.68
C GLU A 198 -15.16 -15.52 -5.13
N MET A 199 -15.70 -14.35 -4.81
CA MET A 199 -17.03 -14.18 -4.23
C MET A 199 -17.97 -13.60 -5.29
N VAL A 200 -18.99 -14.36 -5.66
CA VAL A 200 -19.99 -13.87 -6.64
C VAL A 200 -20.96 -12.94 -5.94
N ALA A 201 -21.12 -11.71 -6.45
CA ALA A 201 -22.11 -10.74 -6.00
C ALA A 201 -23.09 -10.45 -7.15
N THR A 202 -24.30 -10.93 -7.01
CA THR A 202 -25.41 -10.65 -7.93
C THR A 202 -26.66 -10.28 -7.14
N ASP A 203 -27.59 -9.61 -7.80
CA ASP A 203 -28.89 -9.26 -7.18
C ASP A 203 -29.66 -10.52 -6.75
N GLU A 204 -29.53 -11.62 -7.48
CA GLU A 204 -30.15 -12.91 -7.12
C GLU A 204 -29.59 -13.50 -5.83
N ILE A 205 -28.25 -13.53 -5.69
CA ILE A 205 -27.59 -14.03 -4.48
C ILE A 205 -27.99 -13.18 -3.28
N LEU A 206 -27.97 -11.86 -3.41
CA LEU A 206 -28.35 -10.95 -2.34
C LEU A 206 -29.83 -11.11 -1.95
N LYS A 207 -30.72 -11.39 -2.90
CA LYS A 207 -32.12 -11.71 -2.64
C LYS A 207 -32.26 -13.04 -1.87
N GLN A 208 -31.54 -14.07 -2.26
CA GLN A 208 -31.50 -15.34 -1.52
C GLN A 208 -31.05 -15.15 -0.07
N VAL A 209 -30.00 -14.36 0.16
CA VAL A 209 -29.54 -14.00 1.50
C VAL A 209 -30.62 -13.25 2.28
N SER A 210 -31.34 -12.33 1.62
CA SER A 210 -32.47 -11.62 2.22
C SER A 210 -33.58 -12.57 2.66
N ASP A 211 -33.89 -13.59 1.86
CA ASP A 211 -34.90 -14.60 2.20
C ASP A 211 -34.45 -15.50 3.36
N GLN A 212 -33.16 -15.81 3.43
CA GLN A 212 -32.58 -16.51 4.58
C GLN A 212 -32.65 -15.66 5.86
N TYR A 213 -32.32 -14.39 5.76
CA TYR A 213 -32.37 -13.46 6.89
C TYR A 213 -33.77 -13.32 7.49
N ARG A 214 -34.82 -13.31 6.66
CA ARG A 214 -36.21 -13.30 7.14
C ARG A 214 -36.60 -14.50 8.00
N ARG A 215 -35.92 -15.66 7.80
CA ARG A 215 -36.14 -16.86 8.62
C ARG A 215 -35.39 -16.81 9.95
N ILE A 216 -34.30 -16.01 10.01
CA ILE A 216 -33.51 -15.84 11.23
C ILE A 216 -34.14 -14.80 12.16
N ARG A 217 -34.73 -13.77 11.57
CA ARG A 217 -35.40 -12.68 12.30
C ARG A 217 -36.81 -13.06 12.70
#